data_53a5c9a7c3ccb09786d0996b71572a6b
#
_entry.id   53a5c9a7c3ccb09786d0996b71572a6b
#
_cell.length_a   1.000
_cell.length_b   1.000
_cell.length_c   1.000
_cell.angle_alpha   90.00
_cell.angle_beta   90.00
_cell.angle_gamma   90.00
#
_symmetry.space_group_name_H-M   'P 1'
#
loop_
_entity.id
_entity.type
_entity.pdbx_description
1 polymer ?
#
loop_
_entity_poly.entity_id
_entity_poly.type
_entity_poly.pdbx_seq_one_letter_code
_entity_poly.pdbx_strand_id
1 'polypeptide(L)'
;DITEEVLLKNQFYTEQRKLQITLEQSADLYWFFDYDLIVNLLNDAVANALRYCNSRILLKITQLQQKLLIEVHDDGPGFPTFMLNSDALDMNTPDLANNHTGLGIFFAKLIAGAHTNKGERGTVNLTNGGELGGGVFRLTLP
;
A
#
# COMPACT_ATOMS: atom_id res chain seq x y z
N ASP A 1 -2.56 -16.52 5.88
CA ASP A 1 -2.46 -15.14 6.37
C ASP A 1 -1.88 -14.25 5.27
N ILE A 2 -2.60 -13.17 4.97
CA ILE A 2 -2.23 -12.25 3.89
C ILE A 2 -0.88 -11.57 4.12
N THR A 3 -0.59 -11.22 5.36
CA THR A 3 0.69 -10.58 5.71
C THR A 3 1.87 -11.50 5.51
N GLU A 4 1.74 -12.74 5.94
CA GLU A 4 2.79 -13.75 5.75
C GLU A 4 3.06 -13.97 4.27
N GLU A 5 2.03 -14.07 3.45
CA GLU A 5 2.18 -14.28 2.02
C GLU A 5 2.89 -13.11 1.34
N VAL A 6 2.48 -11.89 1.67
CA VAL A 6 3.11 -10.68 1.11
C VAL A 6 4.58 -10.58 1.53
N LEU A 7 4.89 -10.86 2.80
CA LEU A 7 6.26 -10.83 3.28
C LEU A 7 7.13 -11.90 2.61
N LEU A 8 6.60 -13.12 2.44
CA LEU A 8 7.34 -14.20 1.79
C LEU A 8 7.65 -13.89 0.32
N LYS A 9 6.71 -13.31 -0.41
CA LYS A 9 6.92 -12.96 -1.82
C LYS A 9 8.03 -11.93 -2.00
N ASN A 10 8.29 -11.10 -1.00
CA ASN A 10 9.29 -10.04 -1.06
C ASN A 10 10.57 -10.37 -0.29
N GLN A 11 10.68 -11.56 0.29
CA GLN A 11 11.77 -11.94 1.18
C GLN A 11 13.13 -11.87 0.50
N PHE A 12 13.23 -12.38 -0.72
CA PHE A 12 14.50 -12.39 -1.46
C PHE A 12 15.05 -10.97 -1.65
N TYR A 13 14.19 -10.05 -2.07
CA TYR A 13 14.57 -8.66 -2.29
C TYR A 13 14.99 -7.99 -0.97
N THR A 14 14.23 -8.24 0.08
CA THR A 14 14.51 -7.71 1.42
C THR A 14 15.86 -8.17 1.93
N GLU A 15 16.17 -9.46 1.80
CA GLU A 15 17.44 -10.03 2.25
C GLU A 15 18.61 -9.52 1.44
N GLN A 16 18.47 -9.43 0.11
CA GLN A 16 19.56 -8.95 -0.76
C GLN A 16 19.97 -7.52 -0.45
N ARG A 17 19.01 -6.64 -0.20
CA ARG A 17 19.25 -5.23 0.10
C ARG A 17 19.42 -4.93 1.57
N LYS A 18 19.31 -5.93 2.44
CA LYS A 18 19.38 -5.78 3.90
C LYS A 18 18.34 -4.76 4.40
N LEU A 19 17.14 -4.82 3.85
CA LEU A 19 16.04 -3.96 4.25
C LEU A 19 15.30 -4.56 5.44
N GLN A 20 14.73 -3.70 6.27
CA GLN A 20 13.97 -4.12 7.43
C GLN A 20 12.49 -3.91 7.20
N ILE A 21 11.69 -4.98 7.35
CA ILE A 21 10.24 -4.90 7.33
C ILE A 21 9.73 -5.16 8.74
N THR A 22 8.93 -4.23 9.26
CA THR A 22 8.25 -4.37 10.54
C THR A 22 6.76 -4.54 10.30
N LEU A 23 6.14 -5.47 11.02
CA LEU A 23 4.70 -5.70 10.97
C LEU A 23 4.07 -5.23 12.28
N GLU A 24 3.08 -4.34 12.19
CA GLU A 24 2.20 -3.98 13.29
C GLU A 24 0.78 -4.41 12.94
N GLN A 25 0.23 -5.33 13.69
CA GLN A 25 -1.10 -5.87 13.42
C GLN A 25 -1.84 -6.05 14.74
N SER A 26 -3.09 -5.56 14.79
CA SER A 26 -3.99 -5.84 15.90
C SER A 26 -4.31 -7.34 15.93
N ALA A 27 -4.35 -7.92 17.12
CA ALA A 27 -4.66 -9.34 17.28
C ALA A 27 -6.10 -9.65 16.86
N ASP A 28 -6.30 -10.85 16.31
CA ASP A 28 -7.63 -11.41 16.02
C ASP A 28 -8.49 -10.58 15.06
N LEU A 29 -7.86 -9.97 14.04
CA LEU A 29 -8.60 -9.29 12.98
C LEU A 29 -9.02 -10.28 11.91
N TYR A 30 -10.31 -10.30 11.61
CA TYR A 30 -10.91 -11.06 10.51
C TYR A 30 -11.71 -10.10 9.65
N TRP A 31 -11.49 -10.17 8.32
CA TRP A 31 -12.16 -9.28 7.38
C TRP A 31 -12.51 -10.02 6.09
N PHE A 32 -13.63 -9.66 5.50
CA PHE A 32 -14.05 -10.24 4.23
C PHE A 32 -13.59 -9.36 3.06
N PHE A 33 -12.81 -9.93 2.16
CA PHE A 33 -12.37 -9.27 0.95
C PHE A 33 -11.95 -10.33 -0.08
N ASP A 34 -11.79 -9.92 -1.33
CA ASP A 34 -11.25 -10.80 -2.35
C ASP A 34 -9.75 -10.99 -2.08
N TYR A 35 -9.40 -12.17 -1.61
CA TYR A 35 -8.04 -12.47 -1.14
C TYR A 35 -7.00 -12.26 -2.24
N ASP A 36 -7.24 -12.83 -3.44
CA ASP A 36 -6.26 -12.75 -4.52
C ASP A 36 -6.04 -11.31 -5.00
N LEU A 37 -7.12 -10.55 -5.13
CA LEU A 37 -7.03 -9.14 -5.56
C LEU A 37 -6.29 -8.30 -4.52
N ILE A 38 -6.59 -8.48 -3.25
CA ILE A 38 -5.94 -7.70 -2.19
C ILE A 38 -4.48 -8.12 -1.99
N VAL A 39 -4.17 -9.42 -2.08
CA VAL A 39 -2.76 -9.87 -2.03
C VAL A 39 -1.95 -9.24 -3.15
N ASN A 40 -2.47 -9.24 -4.38
CA ASN A 40 -1.78 -8.64 -5.51
C ASN A 40 -1.59 -7.12 -5.32
N LEU A 41 -2.62 -6.45 -4.86
CA LEU A 41 -2.56 -5.01 -4.57
C LEU A 41 -1.49 -4.70 -3.52
N LEU A 42 -1.47 -5.45 -2.42
CA LEU A 42 -0.49 -5.26 -1.35
C LEU A 42 0.93 -5.62 -1.78
N ASN A 43 1.08 -6.67 -2.58
CA ASN A 43 2.39 -7.01 -3.15
C ASN A 43 2.96 -5.87 -3.97
N ASP A 44 2.15 -5.26 -4.81
CA ASP A 44 2.58 -4.11 -5.62
C ASP A 44 2.95 -2.93 -4.73
N ALA A 45 2.15 -2.64 -3.70
CA ALA A 45 2.45 -1.56 -2.76
C ALA A 45 3.74 -1.81 -1.99
N VAL A 46 3.95 -3.03 -1.49
CA VAL A 46 5.18 -3.39 -0.76
C VAL A 46 6.39 -3.38 -1.68
N ALA A 47 6.27 -3.96 -2.88
CA ALA A 47 7.37 -3.96 -3.85
C ALA A 47 7.77 -2.53 -4.22
N ASN A 48 6.80 -1.65 -4.41
CA ASN A 48 7.06 -0.25 -4.69
C ASN A 48 7.77 0.45 -3.51
N ALA A 49 7.27 0.21 -2.29
CA ALA A 49 7.91 0.76 -1.09
C ALA A 49 9.35 0.27 -0.94
N LEU A 50 9.60 -1.02 -1.18
CA LEU A 50 10.96 -1.60 -1.12
C LEU A 50 11.89 -0.99 -2.16
N ARG A 51 11.37 -0.65 -3.33
CA ARG A 51 12.18 -0.04 -4.40
C ARG A 51 12.67 1.35 -4.01
N TYR A 52 11.84 2.14 -3.34
CA TYR A 52 12.12 3.56 -3.07
C TYR A 52 12.55 3.85 -1.64
N CYS A 53 12.39 2.91 -0.71
CA CYS A 53 12.82 3.12 0.69
C CYS A 53 14.35 3.22 0.79
N ASN A 54 14.79 3.84 1.88
CA ASN A 54 16.22 3.84 2.22
C ASN A 54 16.62 2.53 2.90
N SER A 55 15.92 2.14 3.96
CA SER A 55 16.26 0.92 4.72
C SER A 55 15.07 0.23 5.37
N ARG A 56 13.93 0.89 5.55
CA ARG A 56 12.84 0.37 6.37
C ARG A 56 11.49 0.53 5.73
N ILE A 57 10.61 -0.47 5.94
CA ILE A 57 9.17 -0.36 5.72
C ILE A 57 8.43 -0.84 6.96
N LEU A 58 7.24 -0.28 7.15
CA LEU A 58 6.29 -0.71 8.17
C LEU A 58 4.98 -1.11 7.47
N LEU A 59 4.56 -2.34 7.68
CA LEU A 59 3.23 -2.81 7.27
C LEU A 59 2.34 -2.80 8.50
N LYS A 60 1.29 -1.99 8.46
CA LYS A 60 0.42 -1.74 9.61
C LYS A 60 -1.02 -2.09 9.28
N ILE A 61 -1.64 -2.94 10.08
CA ILE A 61 -3.02 -3.37 9.88
C ILE A 61 -3.80 -3.07 11.15
N THR A 62 -4.81 -2.22 11.03
CA THR A 62 -5.63 -1.79 12.15
C THR A 62 -7.10 -1.77 11.76
N GLN A 63 -7.95 -1.81 12.77
CA GLN A 63 -9.39 -1.59 12.60
C GLN A 63 -9.76 -0.24 13.20
N LEU A 64 -10.50 0.56 12.44
CA LEU A 64 -10.99 1.85 12.89
C LEU A 64 -12.44 2.02 12.43
N GLN A 65 -13.37 2.13 13.36
CA GLN A 65 -14.78 2.41 13.09
C GLN A 65 -15.41 1.45 12.06
N GLN A 66 -15.29 0.16 12.21
CA GLN A 66 -15.85 -0.84 11.29
C GLN A 66 -15.18 -0.84 9.91
N LYS A 67 -13.99 -0.27 9.79
CA LYS A 67 -13.19 -0.31 8.58
C LYS A 67 -11.85 -0.95 8.87
N LEU A 68 -11.33 -1.67 7.89
CA LEU A 68 -9.98 -2.23 7.97
C LEU A 68 -9.02 -1.29 7.26
N LEU A 69 -7.97 -0.88 7.96
CA LEU A 69 -6.91 -0.06 7.40
C LEU A 69 -5.66 -0.89 7.24
N ILE A 70 -5.13 -0.93 6.02
CA ILE A 70 -3.86 -1.57 5.72
C ILE A 70 -2.93 -0.50 5.17
N GLU A 71 -1.83 -0.24 5.88
CA GLU A 71 -0.91 0.83 5.54
C GLU A 71 0.48 0.29 5.28
N VAL A 72 1.13 0.81 4.24
CA VAL A 72 2.54 0.53 3.95
C VAL A 72 3.29 1.85 4.06
N HIS A 73 4.13 1.95 5.09
CA HIS A 73 5.00 3.12 5.33
C HIS A 73 6.42 2.80 4.88
N ASP A 74 7.10 3.80 4.32
CA ASP A 74 8.51 3.67 3.99
C ASP A 74 9.31 4.87 4.52
N ASP A 75 10.63 4.77 4.50
CA ASP A 75 11.54 5.84 4.91
C ASP A 75 12.25 6.49 3.72
N GLY A 76 11.66 6.38 2.54
CA GLY A 76 12.20 6.97 1.32
C GLY A 76 11.80 8.43 1.11
N PRO A 77 11.97 8.94 -0.11
CA PRO A 77 11.68 10.35 -0.42
C PRO A 77 10.19 10.71 -0.46
N GLY A 78 9.31 9.73 -0.41
CA GLY A 78 7.88 9.95 -0.53
C GLY A 78 7.38 9.90 -1.96
N PHE A 79 6.06 10.00 -2.11
CA PHE A 79 5.42 9.99 -3.41
C PHE A 79 5.55 11.35 -4.10
N PRO A 80 5.65 11.38 -5.45
CA PRO A 80 5.59 12.63 -6.19
C PRO A 80 4.26 13.37 -5.96
N THR A 81 4.31 14.69 -6.03
CA THR A 81 3.14 15.54 -5.75
C THR A 81 1.93 15.19 -6.63
N PHE A 82 2.15 14.83 -7.90
CA PHE A 82 1.05 14.50 -8.79
C PHE A 82 0.27 13.27 -8.34
N MET A 83 0.91 12.35 -7.62
CA MET A 83 0.25 11.14 -7.10
C MET A 83 -0.57 11.42 -5.85
N LEU A 84 -0.17 12.41 -5.05
CA LEU A 84 -0.85 12.77 -3.80
C LEU A 84 -2.18 13.47 -4.03
N ASN A 85 -2.26 14.30 -5.07
CA ASN A 85 -3.41 15.17 -5.32
C ASN A 85 -4.38 14.60 -6.36
N SER A 86 -4.16 13.36 -6.75
CA SER A 86 -4.93 12.74 -7.83
C SER A 86 -6.20 12.09 -7.29
N ASP A 87 -7.29 12.84 -7.24
CA ASP A 87 -8.63 12.24 -7.12
C ASP A 87 -9.05 11.59 -8.43
N ALA A 88 -8.56 12.13 -9.55
CA ALA A 88 -8.74 11.57 -10.87
C ALA A 88 -7.46 10.88 -11.30
N LEU A 89 -7.60 9.64 -11.73
CA LEU A 89 -6.51 8.86 -12.26
C LEU A 89 -6.11 9.41 -13.60
N ASP A 90 -5.04 10.18 -13.62
CA ASP A 90 -4.47 10.64 -14.87
C ASP A 90 -3.41 9.66 -15.34
N MET A 91 -3.80 8.76 -16.24
CA MET A 91 -2.88 7.80 -16.85
C MET A 91 -1.93 8.46 -17.84
N ASN A 92 -2.11 9.74 -18.12
CA ASN A 92 -1.38 10.45 -19.17
C ASN A 92 -0.18 11.26 -18.68
N THR A 93 0.10 11.25 -17.37
CA THR A 93 1.23 11.99 -16.80
C THR A 93 2.18 11.05 -16.05
N PRO A 94 2.92 10.18 -16.79
CA PRO A 94 3.91 9.32 -16.14
C PRO A 94 5.11 10.13 -15.68
N ASP A 95 5.64 9.81 -14.51
CA ASP A 95 6.96 10.26 -14.09
C ASP A 95 8.00 9.23 -14.55
N LEU A 96 8.45 9.38 -15.77
CA LEU A 96 9.38 8.44 -16.39
C LEU A 96 10.75 8.44 -15.71
N ALA A 97 11.16 9.57 -15.12
CA ALA A 97 12.46 9.67 -14.48
C ALA A 97 12.57 8.79 -13.25
N ASN A 98 11.46 8.56 -12.54
CA ASN A 98 11.40 7.76 -11.31
C ASN A 98 10.58 6.48 -11.46
N ASN A 99 10.17 6.13 -12.68
CA ASN A 99 9.31 4.98 -12.96
C ASN A 99 7.94 5.04 -12.26
N HIS A 100 7.49 6.24 -11.89
CA HIS A 100 6.16 6.43 -11.33
C HIS A 100 5.18 6.75 -12.43
N THR A 101 4.43 5.77 -12.89
CA THR A 101 3.46 5.97 -13.97
C THR A 101 2.05 6.32 -13.50
N GLY A 102 1.76 6.10 -12.22
CA GLY A 102 0.41 6.23 -11.69
C GLY A 102 -0.51 5.05 -12.03
N LEU A 103 -0.08 4.16 -12.91
CA LEU A 103 -0.91 3.05 -13.38
C LEU A 103 -1.19 2.03 -12.28
N GLY A 104 -0.19 1.74 -11.43
CA GLY A 104 -0.37 0.85 -10.28
C GLY A 104 -1.39 1.39 -9.29
N ILE A 105 -1.38 2.71 -9.06
CA ILE A 105 -2.35 3.36 -8.18
C ILE A 105 -3.74 3.35 -8.81
N PHE A 106 -3.83 3.52 -10.12
CA PHE A 106 -5.09 3.38 -10.86
C PHE A 106 -5.75 2.03 -10.58
N PHE A 107 -5.01 0.94 -10.77
CA PHE A 107 -5.54 -0.40 -10.53
C PHE A 107 -5.82 -0.65 -9.05
N ALA A 108 -4.98 -0.13 -8.16
CA ALA A 108 -5.24 -0.24 -6.72
C ALA A 108 -6.56 0.41 -6.33
N LYS A 109 -6.85 1.59 -6.85
CA LYS A 109 -8.11 2.29 -6.59
C LYS A 109 -9.31 1.54 -7.17
N LEU A 110 -9.18 0.95 -8.36
CA LEU A 110 -10.23 0.12 -8.94
C LEU A 110 -10.51 -1.12 -8.09
N ILE A 111 -9.48 -1.81 -7.67
CA ILE A 111 -9.60 -3.01 -6.83
C ILE A 111 -10.25 -2.66 -5.49
N ALA A 112 -9.76 -1.62 -4.82
CA ALA A 112 -10.33 -1.17 -3.55
C ALA A 112 -11.79 -0.78 -3.71
N GLY A 113 -12.11 0.00 -4.74
CA GLY A 113 -13.48 0.47 -4.99
C GLY A 113 -14.48 -0.64 -5.35
N ALA A 114 -14.00 -1.81 -5.80
CA ALA A 114 -14.84 -2.97 -6.06
C ALA A 114 -15.29 -3.65 -4.76
N HIS A 115 -14.64 -3.37 -3.63
CA HIS A 115 -15.02 -3.89 -2.33
C HIS A 115 -16.03 -2.96 -1.69
N THR A 116 -17.26 -3.43 -1.53
CA THR A 116 -18.36 -2.62 -1.00
C THR A 116 -19.04 -3.30 0.17
N ASN A 117 -19.52 -2.51 1.11
CA ASN A 117 -20.32 -2.99 2.23
C ASN A 117 -21.23 -1.86 2.70
N LYS A 118 -22.55 -2.09 2.71
CA LYS A 118 -23.54 -1.13 3.20
C LYS A 118 -23.40 0.26 2.55
N GLY A 119 -23.15 0.29 1.25
CA GLY A 119 -22.98 1.54 0.50
C GLY A 119 -21.61 2.18 0.60
N GLU A 120 -20.74 1.67 1.45
CA GLU A 120 -19.36 2.14 1.56
C GLU A 120 -18.45 1.38 0.60
N ARG A 121 -17.43 2.05 0.08
CA ARG A 121 -16.45 1.47 -0.83
C ARG A 121 -15.06 1.50 -0.22
N GLY A 122 -14.24 0.54 -0.63
CA GLY A 122 -12.82 0.59 -0.35
C GLY A 122 -12.15 1.77 -1.06
N THR A 123 -11.11 2.31 -0.45
CA THR A 123 -10.35 3.45 -0.98
C THR A 123 -8.86 3.23 -0.84
N VAL A 124 -8.09 3.90 -1.70
CA VAL A 124 -6.64 3.97 -1.60
C VAL A 124 -6.23 5.44 -1.53
N ASN A 125 -5.43 5.78 -0.53
CA ASN A 125 -4.89 7.12 -0.36
C ASN A 125 -3.36 7.08 -0.24
N LEU A 126 -2.70 8.05 -0.83
CA LEU A 126 -1.26 8.24 -0.70
C LEU A 126 -0.98 9.52 0.06
N THR A 127 -0.08 9.46 1.02
CA THR A 127 0.40 10.63 1.76
C THR A 127 1.90 10.54 1.96
N ASN A 128 2.52 11.62 2.39
CA ASN A 128 3.92 11.66 2.79
C ASN A 128 4.04 12.06 4.26
N GLY A 129 5.19 11.75 4.87
CA GLY A 129 5.48 12.17 6.24
C GLY A 129 4.86 11.27 7.31
N GLY A 130 4.70 9.98 7.03
CA GLY A 130 4.21 9.02 8.02
C GLY A 130 5.21 8.71 9.13
N GLU A 131 5.00 7.61 9.85
CA GLU A 131 5.83 7.23 11.00
C GLU A 131 7.31 7.07 10.65
N LEU A 132 7.64 6.68 9.42
CA LEU A 132 9.03 6.54 8.96
C LEU A 132 9.53 7.75 8.16
N GLY A 133 8.69 8.76 7.99
CA GLY A 133 9.06 10.02 7.34
C GLY A 133 8.95 10.03 5.82
N GLY A 134 8.67 8.92 5.20
CA GLY A 134 8.52 8.82 3.74
C GLY A 134 7.08 8.70 3.29
N GLY A 135 6.83 7.90 2.26
CA GLY A 135 5.49 7.70 1.72
C GLY A 135 4.64 6.77 2.57
N VAL A 136 3.33 6.97 2.51
CA VAL A 136 2.33 6.08 3.11
C VAL A 136 1.31 5.71 2.06
N PHE A 137 1.19 4.42 1.80
CA PHE A 137 0.10 3.86 1.01
C PHE A 137 -0.95 3.35 2.00
N ARG A 138 -2.19 3.82 1.89
CA ARG A 138 -3.27 3.40 2.79
C ARG A 138 -4.41 2.81 2.00
N LEU A 139 -4.72 1.54 2.27
CA LEU A 139 -5.90 0.85 1.78
C LEU A 139 -6.93 0.80 2.91
N THR A 140 -8.14 1.31 2.63
CA THR A 140 -9.26 1.24 3.58
C THR A 140 -10.33 0.34 2.98
N LEU A 141 -10.71 -0.71 3.69
CA LEU A 141 -11.76 -1.65 3.28
C LEU A 141 -12.98 -1.52 4.19
N PRO A 142 -14.20 -1.51 3.60
CA PRO A 142 -15.43 -1.40 4.38
C PRO A 142 -15.75 -2.65 5.19
#